data_e8c89b4e0caadb9a7a566ed5e1989e42
#
_entry.id   e8c89b4e0caadb9a7a566ed5e1989e42
#
_cell.length_a   1.000
_cell.length_b   1.000
_cell.length_c   1.000
_cell.angle_alpha   90.00
_cell.angle_beta   90.00
_cell.angle_gamma   90.00
#
_symmetry.space_group_name_H-M   'P 1'
#
loop_
_entity.id
_entity.type
_entity.pdbx_description
1 polymer ?
#
loop_
_entity_poly.entity_id
_entity_poly.type
_entity_poly.pdbx_seq_one_letter_code
_entity_poly.pdbx_strand_id
1 'polypeptide(L)'
;TLVNHMIVNPNKALWEKGDFTRIAQTMRESGEDLISKLGITEGLDVLDLGSGDGTTAIPAARLGANVLGVDIARNLVVAGNIRAQEEGLFNCSFIEGDAIGLGELEDHSFDLLVTIFGAMFAPKPYDVAKEMVRVTRPGGRIVMGNWIPGDPTLVAQILKISSTYTPAPPQGFISPMLWGTQEHVFDRFGKAGILPEQITFSWETF
;
A
#
# COMPACT_ATOMS: atom_id res chain seq x y z
N THR A 1 -25.85 -23.59 -7.84
CA THR A 1 -25.70 -22.15 -7.55
C THR A 1 -24.50 -22.04 -6.62
N LEU A 2 -23.30 -21.79 -7.19
CA LEU A 2 -22.08 -21.51 -6.42
C LEU A 2 -22.26 -20.11 -5.83
N VAL A 3 -22.55 -20.05 -4.55
CA VAL A 3 -22.44 -18.80 -3.79
C VAL A 3 -20.95 -18.53 -3.62
N ASN A 4 -20.44 -17.60 -4.40
CA ASN A 4 -19.09 -17.08 -4.28
C ASN A 4 -19.04 -16.38 -2.90
N HIS A 5 -18.52 -17.06 -1.89
CA HIS A 5 -18.18 -16.43 -0.62
C HIS A 5 -17.00 -15.50 -0.92
N MET A 6 -17.31 -14.28 -1.31
CA MET A 6 -16.32 -13.20 -1.23
C MET A 6 -15.83 -13.17 0.21
N ILE A 7 -14.58 -13.52 0.41
CA ILE A 7 -13.92 -13.36 1.71
C ILE A 7 -13.85 -11.86 1.93
N VAL A 8 -14.82 -11.33 2.66
CA VAL A 8 -14.82 -9.90 3.00
C VAL A 8 -13.63 -9.65 3.93
N ASN A 9 -12.70 -8.83 3.49
CA ASN A 9 -11.60 -8.40 4.33
C ASN A 9 -12.16 -7.59 5.52
N PRO A 10 -11.99 -8.07 6.77
CA PRO A 10 -12.58 -7.43 7.94
C PRO A 10 -12.04 -6.01 8.18
N ASN A 11 -10.90 -5.67 7.58
CA ASN A 11 -10.28 -4.36 7.73
C ASN A 11 -11.01 -3.26 6.95
N LYS A 12 -11.81 -3.61 5.92
CA LYS A 12 -12.57 -2.60 5.16
C LYS A 12 -13.41 -1.71 6.08
N ALA A 13 -14.23 -2.31 6.93
CA ALA A 13 -15.08 -1.57 7.85
C ALA A 13 -14.28 -0.75 8.88
N LEU A 14 -13.07 -1.17 9.22
CA LEU A 14 -12.18 -0.43 10.10
C LEU A 14 -11.66 0.84 9.41
N TRP A 15 -11.15 0.73 8.19
CA TRP A 15 -10.59 1.85 7.44
C TRP A 15 -11.66 2.84 6.95
N GLU A 16 -12.91 2.38 6.80
CA GLU A 16 -14.05 3.26 6.48
C GLU A 16 -14.61 4.00 7.70
N LYS A 17 -14.13 3.70 8.93
CA LYS A 17 -14.52 4.44 10.14
C LYS A 17 -13.71 5.72 10.29
N GLY A 18 -14.41 6.79 10.60
CA GLY A 18 -13.78 8.08 10.84
C GLY A 18 -13.28 8.74 9.56
N ASP A 19 -12.36 9.67 9.73
CA ASP A 19 -11.81 10.47 8.65
C ASP A 19 -10.27 10.34 8.60
N PHE A 20 -9.80 9.31 7.93
CA PHE A 20 -8.37 9.09 7.74
C PHE A 20 -7.70 10.18 6.92
N THR A 21 -8.45 10.94 6.09
CA THR A 21 -7.88 12.03 5.29
C THR A 21 -7.20 13.10 6.14
N ARG A 22 -7.69 13.31 7.37
CA ARG A 22 -7.08 14.24 8.33
C ARG A 22 -5.71 13.77 8.81
N ILE A 23 -5.54 12.46 9.01
CA ILE A 23 -4.23 11.86 9.34
C ILE A 23 -3.32 11.94 8.11
N ALA A 24 -3.83 11.58 6.94
CA ALA A 24 -3.09 11.63 5.68
C ALA A 24 -2.51 13.03 5.39
N GLN A 25 -3.23 14.10 5.76
CA GLN A 25 -2.72 15.47 5.61
C GLN A 25 -1.38 15.70 6.31
N THR A 26 -1.13 15.07 7.44
CA THR A 26 0.13 15.21 8.18
C THR A 26 1.30 14.49 7.51
N MET A 27 1.04 13.60 6.57
CA MET A 27 2.03 12.79 5.86
C MET A 27 2.29 13.27 4.42
N ARG A 28 1.64 14.32 3.97
CA ARG A 28 1.72 14.79 2.58
C ARG A 28 3.13 15.17 2.16
N GLU A 29 3.80 15.97 2.98
CA GLU A 29 5.16 16.43 2.71
C GLU A 29 6.14 15.25 2.61
N SER A 30 6.04 14.30 3.55
CA SER A 30 6.86 13.07 3.51
C SER A 30 6.56 12.22 2.27
N GLY A 31 5.30 12.14 1.85
CA GLY A 31 4.90 11.43 0.62
C GLY A 31 5.48 12.08 -0.63
N GLU A 32 5.43 13.41 -0.74
CA GLU A 32 6.02 14.16 -1.85
C GLU A 32 7.54 14.00 -1.89
N ASP A 33 8.20 14.08 -0.73
CA ASP A 33 9.65 13.90 -0.62
C ASP A 33 10.09 12.49 -1.04
N LEU A 34 9.38 11.46 -0.60
CA LEU A 34 9.62 10.08 -1.01
C LEU A 34 9.48 9.92 -2.54
N ILE A 35 8.36 10.38 -3.10
CA ILE A 35 8.07 10.23 -4.53
C ILE A 35 9.10 10.94 -5.39
N SER A 36 9.62 12.12 -4.95
CA SER A 36 10.65 12.85 -5.67
C SER A 36 11.96 12.06 -5.84
N LYS A 37 12.22 11.12 -4.93
CA LYS A 37 13.43 10.27 -4.92
C LYS A 37 13.32 9.02 -5.77
N LEU A 38 12.11 8.66 -6.23
CA LEU A 38 11.87 7.39 -6.93
C LEU A 38 12.21 7.42 -8.42
N GLY A 39 12.61 8.58 -8.97
CA GLY A 39 12.96 8.70 -10.39
C GLY A 39 11.77 8.47 -11.32
N ILE A 40 10.60 8.94 -10.93
CA ILE A 40 9.38 8.88 -11.74
C ILE A 40 9.52 9.83 -12.94
N THR A 41 9.15 9.33 -14.11
CA THR A 41 9.16 10.06 -15.37
C THR A 41 7.77 10.11 -16.00
N GLU A 42 7.58 11.05 -16.91
CA GLU A 42 6.34 11.16 -17.67
C GLU A 42 6.02 9.86 -18.41
N GLY A 43 4.75 9.45 -18.32
CA GLY A 43 4.23 8.25 -18.97
C GLY A 43 4.52 6.93 -18.25
N LEU A 44 5.25 6.95 -17.12
CA LEU A 44 5.46 5.75 -16.30
C LEU A 44 4.13 5.24 -15.74
N ASP A 45 3.82 3.96 -15.88
CA ASP A 45 2.62 3.35 -15.29
C ASP A 45 2.88 2.97 -13.83
N VAL A 46 2.18 3.63 -12.92
CA VAL A 46 2.37 3.49 -11.46
C VAL A 46 1.10 2.97 -10.80
N LEU A 47 1.24 1.93 -9.98
CA LEU A 47 0.21 1.48 -9.04
C LEU A 47 0.57 1.97 -7.63
N ASP A 48 -0.35 2.69 -6.98
CA ASP A 48 -0.28 3.01 -5.56
C ASP A 48 -1.25 2.10 -4.80
N LEU A 49 -0.73 1.11 -4.07
CA LEU A 49 -1.51 0.07 -3.40
C LEU A 49 -1.71 0.40 -1.92
N GLY A 50 -2.95 0.49 -1.48
CA GLY A 50 -3.33 1.08 -0.20
C GLY A 50 -3.13 2.60 -0.25
N SER A 51 -3.61 3.20 -1.34
CA SER A 51 -3.31 4.59 -1.72
C SER A 51 -3.92 5.64 -0.81
N GLY A 52 -4.87 5.25 0.04
CA GLY A 52 -5.66 6.21 0.79
C GLY A 52 -6.30 7.26 -0.12
N ASP A 53 -6.18 8.51 0.24
CA ASP A 53 -6.63 9.65 -0.56
C ASP A 53 -5.51 10.27 -1.42
N GLY A 54 -4.43 9.52 -1.69
CA GLY A 54 -3.40 9.86 -2.67
C GLY A 54 -2.19 10.61 -2.11
N THR A 55 -1.72 10.29 -0.90
CA THR A 55 -0.49 10.88 -0.34
C THR A 55 0.73 10.65 -1.24
N THR A 56 0.81 9.51 -1.92
CA THR A 56 1.87 9.14 -2.87
C THR A 56 1.40 9.19 -4.33
N ALA A 57 0.15 8.83 -4.60
CA ALA A 57 -0.40 8.84 -5.97
C ALA A 57 -0.45 10.23 -6.59
N ILE A 58 -0.92 11.24 -5.86
CA ILE A 58 -1.03 12.61 -6.38
C ILE A 58 0.33 13.20 -6.77
N PRO A 59 1.37 13.18 -5.90
CA PRO A 59 2.68 13.68 -6.32
C PRO A 59 3.31 12.89 -7.47
N ALA A 60 3.08 11.58 -7.59
CA ALA A 60 3.54 10.79 -8.73
C ALA A 60 2.87 11.26 -10.04
N ALA A 61 1.58 11.53 -10.00
CA ALA A 61 0.83 12.04 -11.16
C ALA A 61 1.27 13.46 -11.56
N ARG A 62 1.61 14.32 -10.60
CA ARG A 62 2.18 15.66 -10.87
C ARG A 62 3.51 15.59 -11.63
N LEU A 63 4.28 14.50 -11.46
CA LEU A 63 5.51 14.23 -12.22
C LEU A 63 5.25 13.64 -13.62
N GLY A 64 3.98 13.46 -14.00
CA GLY A 64 3.58 12.99 -15.33
C GLY A 64 3.37 11.48 -15.45
N ALA A 65 3.46 10.71 -14.37
CA ALA A 65 3.13 9.29 -14.39
C ALA A 65 1.63 9.06 -14.62
N ASN A 66 1.27 7.93 -15.22
CA ASN A 66 -0.09 7.41 -15.24
C ASN A 66 -0.31 6.65 -13.95
N VAL A 67 -1.15 7.14 -13.06
CA VAL A 67 -1.27 6.59 -11.70
C VAL A 67 -2.65 5.99 -11.48
N LEU A 68 -2.66 4.74 -11.02
CA LEU A 68 -3.83 4.08 -10.47
C LEU A 68 -3.64 3.91 -8.96
N GLY A 69 -4.48 4.55 -8.15
CA GLY A 69 -4.58 4.28 -6.73
C GLY A 69 -5.60 3.16 -6.47
N VAL A 70 -5.22 2.21 -5.64
CA VAL A 70 -6.12 1.13 -5.18
C VAL A 70 -6.19 1.16 -3.67
N ASP A 71 -7.39 1.26 -3.13
CA ASP A 71 -7.63 1.21 -1.69
C ASP A 71 -8.90 0.42 -1.38
N ILE A 72 -8.92 -0.24 -0.22
CA ILE A 72 -10.07 -1.01 0.22
C ILE A 72 -11.21 -0.12 0.75
N ALA A 73 -10.88 1.09 1.21
CA ALA A 73 -11.82 2.03 1.81
C ALA A 73 -12.42 2.96 0.74
N ARG A 74 -13.72 2.79 0.49
CA ARG A 74 -14.45 3.56 -0.50
C ARG A 74 -14.39 5.07 -0.28
N ASN A 75 -14.50 5.51 0.97
CA ASN A 75 -14.44 6.93 1.31
C ASN A 75 -13.08 7.56 0.95
N LEU A 76 -11.98 6.80 1.06
CA LEU A 76 -10.64 7.27 0.67
C LEU A 76 -10.49 7.32 -0.84
N VAL A 77 -11.00 6.31 -1.56
CA VAL A 77 -11.06 6.30 -3.03
C VAL A 77 -11.81 7.52 -3.57
N VAL A 78 -12.97 7.82 -2.99
CA VAL A 78 -13.74 9.01 -3.36
C VAL A 78 -12.95 10.29 -3.09
N ALA A 79 -12.32 10.41 -1.94
CA ALA A 79 -11.50 11.57 -1.59
C ALA A 79 -10.29 11.72 -2.52
N GLY A 80 -9.63 10.63 -2.89
CA GLY A 80 -8.52 10.64 -3.85
C GLY A 80 -8.94 11.13 -5.23
N ASN A 81 -10.06 10.63 -5.75
CA ASN A 81 -10.60 11.09 -7.05
C ASN A 81 -11.00 12.57 -7.02
N ILE A 82 -11.59 13.05 -5.93
CA ILE A 82 -11.90 14.49 -5.77
C ILE A 82 -10.61 15.31 -5.83
N ARG A 83 -9.57 14.92 -5.07
CA ARG A 83 -8.28 15.62 -5.10
C ARG A 83 -7.62 15.64 -6.47
N ALA A 84 -7.61 14.50 -7.17
CA ALA A 84 -7.08 14.42 -8.53
C ALA A 84 -7.82 15.37 -9.48
N GLN A 85 -9.15 15.42 -9.37
CA GLN A 85 -9.99 16.31 -10.17
C GLN A 85 -9.74 17.80 -9.84
N GLU A 86 -9.66 18.15 -8.56
CA GLU A 86 -9.40 19.53 -8.11
C GLU A 86 -8.04 20.06 -8.58
N GLU A 87 -7.05 19.17 -8.70
CA GLU A 87 -5.72 19.49 -9.22
C GLU A 87 -5.61 19.34 -10.75
N GLY A 88 -6.67 18.92 -11.44
CA GLY A 88 -6.66 18.73 -12.90
C GLY A 88 -5.77 17.58 -13.37
N LEU A 89 -5.55 16.57 -12.53
CA LEU A 89 -4.71 15.41 -12.82
C LEU A 89 -5.52 14.31 -13.54
N PHE A 90 -5.67 14.42 -14.85
CA PHE A 90 -6.40 13.44 -15.65
C PHE A 90 -5.66 12.09 -15.81
N ASN A 91 -4.40 12.06 -15.44
CA ASN A 91 -3.53 10.87 -15.41
C ASN A 91 -3.52 10.17 -14.05
N CYS A 92 -4.45 10.51 -13.14
CA CYS A 92 -4.57 9.91 -11.82
C CYS A 92 -6.02 9.51 -11.55
N SER A 93 -6.23 8.26 -11.18
CA SER A 93 -7.55 7.75 -10.78
C SER A 93 -7.43 6.78 -9.62
N PHE A 94 -8.53 6.62 -8.88
CA PHE A 94 -8.59 5.74 -7.71
C PHE A 94 -9.77 4.78 -7.86
N ILE A 95 -9.55 3.51 -7.51
CA ILE A 95 -10.57 2.46 -7.49
C ILE A 95 -10.57 1.69 -6.17
N GLU A 96 -11.72 1.12 -5.81
CA GLU A 96 -11.78 0.17 -4.70
C GLU A 96 -11.13 -1.16 -5.10
N GLY A 97 -10.32 -1.71 -4.21
CA GLY A 97 -9.70 -3.02 -4.40
C GLY A 97 -9.04 -3.51 -3.13
N ASP A 98 -8.81 -4.82 -3.06
CA ASP A 98 -8.16 -5.48 -1.93
C ASP A 98 -6.77 -5.98 -2.35
N ALA A 99 -5.75 -5.62 -1.59
CA ALA A 99 -4.37 -6.03 -1.85
C ALA A 99 -4.15 -7.55 -1.84
N ILE A 100 -5.05 -8.33 -1.24
CA ILE A 100 -4.99 -9.80 -1.26
C ILE A 100 -5.46 -10.42 -2.58
N GLY A 101 -6.08 -9.64 -3.46
CA GLY A 101 -6.59 -10.12 -4.73
C GLY A 101 -6.93 -8.97 -5.67
N LEU A 102 -5.99 -8.61 -6.53
CA LEU A 102 -6.11 -7.56 -7.54
C LEU A 102 -6.60 -8.12 -8.89
N GLY A 103 -7.56 -9.05 -8.85
CA GLY A 103 -7.97 -9.83 -10.02
C GLY A 103 -8.55 -9.03 -11.20
N GLU A 104 -8.91 -7.76 -11.00
CA GLU A 104 -9.32 -6.85 -12.07
C GLU A 104 -8.14 -6.19 -12.79
N LEU A 105 -6.92 -6.26 -12.21
CA LEU A 105 -5.70 -5.72 -12.81
C LEU A 105 -4.98 -6.81 -13.60
N GLU A 106 -4.57 -6.46 -14.81
CA GLU A 106 -3.83 -7.36 -15.68
C GLU A 106 -2.41 -7.63 -15.16
N ASP A 107 -1.87 -8.81 -15.52
CA ASP A 107 -0.49 -9.16 -15.24
C ASP A 107 0.46 -8.17 -15.94
N HIS A 108 1.55 -7.85 -15.27
CA HIS A 108 2.64 -7.05 -15.86
C HIS A 108 2.20 -5.70 -16.44
N SER A 109 1.29 -5.01 -15.75
CA SER A 109 0.70 -3.74 -16.23
C SER A 109 1.37 -2.49 -15.67
N PHE A 110 2.19 -2.60 -14.61
CA PHE A 110 2.82 -1.44 -13.98
C PHE A 110 4.34 -1.50 -13.99
N ASP A 111 4.98 -0.36 -14.25
CA ASP A 111 6.44 -0.19 -14.18
C ASP A 111 6.93 -0.01 -12.75
N LEU A 112 6.11 0.64 -11.92
CA LEU A 112 6.37 0.89 -10.51
C LEU A 112 5.11 0.61 -9.69
N LEU A 113 5.26 -0.20 -8.64
CA LEU A 113 4.28 -0.34 -7.58
C LEU A 113 4.80 0.34 -6.33
N VAL A 114 4.02 1.24 -5.76
CA VAL A 114 4.32 1.91 -4.49
C VAL A 114 3.26 1.50 -3.47
N THR A 115 3.68 1.17 -2.26
CA THR A 115 2.76 0.94 -1.13
C THR A 115 3.42 1.40 0.15
N ILE A 116 2.96 2.53 0.68
CA ILE A 116 3.51 3.15 1.89
C ILE A 116 2.47 3.04 2.99
N PHE A 117 2.77 2.19 3.98
CA PHE A 117 1.90 1.87 5.11
C PHE A 117 0.48 1.37 4.76
N GLY A 118 0.26 0.97 3.50
CA GLY A 118 -1.04 0.51 3.02
C GLY A 118 -1.14 -1.02 3.02
N ALA A 119 -0.51 -1.69 2.08
CA ALA A 119 -0.64 -3.13 1.88
C ALA A 119 -0.15 -3.98 3.07
N MET A 120 0.68 -3.41 3.97
CA MET A 120 1.12 -4.09 5.19
C MET A 120 -0.04 -4.51 6.11
N PHE A 121 -1.16 -3.80 6.07
CA PHE A 121 -2.33 -4.09 6.90
C PHE A 121 -3.27 -5.14 6.31
N ALA A 122 -3.07 -5.52 5.05
CA ALA A 122 -3.89 -6.56 4.44
C ALA A 122 -3.61 -7.94 5.09
N PRO A 123 -4.65 -8.73 5.40
CA PRO A 123 -4.47 -10.11 5.83
C PRO A 123 -3.86 -10.91 4.68
N LYS A 124 -3.30 -12.09 4.96
CA LYS A 124 -2.68 -12.96 3.96
C LYS A 124 -1.49 -12.34 3.21
N PRO A 125 -0.41 -12.01 3.93
CA PRO A 125 0.74 -11.29 3.37
C PRO A 125 1.42 -12.00 2.20
N TYR A 126 1.31 -13.32 2.07
CA TYR A 126 1.83 -14.08 0.93
C TYR A 126 1.02 -13.81 -0.35
N ASP A 127 -0.31 -13.73 -0.23
CA ASP A 127 -1.18 -13.38 -1.37
C ASP A 127 -0.88 -11.94 -1.81
N VAL A 128 -0.68 -11.02 -0.85
CA VAL A 128 -0.28 -9.64 -1.13
C VAL A 128 1.03 -9.57 -1.91
N ALA A 129 2.08 -10.27 -1.45
CA ALA A 129 3.37 -10.29 -2.15
C ALA A 129 3.23 -10.86 -3.57
N LYS A 130 2.46 -11.95 -3.73
CA LYS A 130 2.21 -12.57 -5.02
C LYS A 130 1.49 -11.64 -6.00
N GLU A 131 0.46 -10.92 -5.53
CA GLU A 131 -0.27 -9.97 -6.36
C GLU A 131 0.60 -8.76 -6.75
N MET A 132 1.39 -8.21 -5.81
CA MET A 132 2.33 -7.14 -6.14
C MET A 132 3.32 -7.55 -7.24
N VAL A 133 3.85 -8.77 -7.16
CA VAL A 133 4.77 -9.29 -8.20
C VAL A 133 4.03 -9.53 -9.51
N ARG A 134 2.83 -10.10 -9.47
CA ARG A 134 2.03 -10.40 -10.68
C ARG A 134 1.73 -9.16 -11.52
N VAL A 135 1.29 -8.08 -10.88
CA VAL A 135 0.89 -6.85 -11.60
C VAL A 135 2.08 -5.99 -12.02
N THR A 136 3.25 -6.20 -11.42
CA THR A 136 4.47 -5.47 -11.79
C THR A 136 5.13 -6.10 -13.00
N ARG A 137 5.55 -5.28 -13.97
CA ARG A 137 6.26 -5.74 -15.19
C ARG A 137 7.61 -6.38 -14.83
N PRO A 138 8.07 -7.35 -15.61
CA PRO A 138 9.47 -7.79 -15.55
C PRO A 138 10.41 -6.58 -15.73
N GLY A 139 11.36 -6.41 -14.81
CA GLY A 139 12.23 -5.22 -14.77
C GLY A 139 11.61 -3.99 -14.12
N GLY A 140 10.33 -4.04 -13.76
CA GLY A 140 9.67 -3.03 -12.94
C GLY A 140 10.13 -3.06 -11.48
N ARG A 141 9.65 -2.12 -10.66
CA ARG A 141 10.04 -1.99 -9.26
C ARG A 141 8.84 -2.03 -8.32
N ILE A 142 9.05 -2.62 -7.15
CA ILE A 142 8.12 -2.56 -6.02
C ILE A 142 8.81 -1.77 -4.92
N VAL A 143 8.19 -0.69 -4.46
CA VAL A 143 8.66 0.13 -3.34
C VAL A 143 7.66 0.02 -2.22
N MET A 144 8.08 -0.54 -1.09
CA MET A 144 7.22 -0.78 0.06
C MET A 144 7.78 -0.10 1.30
N GLY A 145 6.99 0.79 1.90
CA GLY A 145 7.29 1.42 3.19
C GLY A 145 6.49 0.77 4.31
N ASN A 146 7.17 0.33 5.37
CA ASN A 146 6.56 -0.37 6.49
C ASN A 146 7.06 0.16 7.82
N TRP A 147 6.19 0.19 8.83
CA TRP A 147 6.61 0.47 10.20
C TRP A 147 7.47 -0.66 10.74
N ILE A 148 8.54 -0.28 11.46
CA ILE A 148 9.49 -1.24 12.05
C ILE A 148 9.01 -1.62 13.45
N PRO A 149 8.88 -2.92 13.77
CA PRO A 149 8.48 -3.35 15.12
C PRO A 149 9.53 -2.95 16.16
N GLY A 150 9.06 -2.40 17.28
CA GLY A 150 9.94 -1.98 18.38
C GLY A 150 10.70 -0.67 18.15
N ASP A 151 10.46 0.01 17.03
CA ASP A 151 11.01 1.34 16.77
C ASP A 151 10.54 2.35 17.84
N PRO A 152 11.39 3.30 18.30
CA PRO A 152 11.02 4.30 19.30
C PRO A 152 10.09 5.40 18.76
N THR A 153 9.70 5.36 17.48
CA THR A 153 8.79 6.34 16.87
C THR A 153 7.38 6.29 17.44
N LEU A 154 6.67 7.40 17.30
CA LEU A 154 5.32 7.57 17.83
C LEU A 154 4.35 6.47 17.38
N VAL A 155 4.35 6.12 16.09
CA VAL A 155 3.41 5.13 15.53
C VAL A 155 3.66 3.74 16.14
N ALA A 156 4.90 3.29 16.20
CA ALA A 156 5.23 1.99 16.81
C ALA A 156 4.87 1.96 18.31
N GLN A 157 5.07 3.06 19.03
CA GLN A 157 4.66 3.20 20.43
C GLN A 157 3.14 3.15 20.60
N ILE A 158 2.38 3.87 19.76
CA ILE A 158 0.91 3.85 19.78
C ILE A 158 0.39 2.44 19.51
N LEU A 159 0.91 1.75 18.50
CA LEU A 159 0.50 0.39 18.16
C LEU A 159 0.80 -0.58 19.30
N LYS A 160 1.96 -0.45 19.95
CA LYS A 160 2.34 -1.25 21.11
C LYS A 160 1.41 -1.02 22.29
N ILE A 161 1.11 0.23 22.63
CA ILE A 161 0.19 0.58 23.72
C ILE A 161 -1.22 0.09 23.39
N SER A 162 -1.74 0.37 22.20
CA SER A 162 -3.07 -0.05 21.77
C SER A 162 -3.25 -1.56 21.86
N SER A 163 -2.23 -2.34 21.53
CA SER A 163 -2.29 -3.81 21.58
C SER A 163 -2.53 -4.35 22.99
N THR A 164 -2.19 -3.60 24.03
CA THR A 164 -2.44 -4.00 25.43
C THR A 164 -3.91 -3.85 25.86
N TYR A 165 -4.68 -3.04 25.13
CA TYR A 165 -6.08 -2.75 25.41
C TYR A 165 -7.04 -3.40 24.41
N THR A 166 -6.53 -4.08 23.41
CA THR A 166 -7.34 -4.83 22.44
C THR A 166 -7.44 -6.30 22.85
N PRO A 167 -8.54 -7.00 22.53
CA PRO A 167 -8.64 -8.43 22.71
C PRO A 167 -7.48 -9.16 22.04
N ALA A 168 -7.11 -10.33 22.58
CA ALA A 168 -6.12 -11.18 21.93
C ALA A 168 -6.50 -11.43 20.47
N PRO A 169 -5.54 -11.36 19.55
CA PRO A 169 -5.82 -11.57 18.14
C PRO A 169 -6.34 -13.00 17.91
N PRO A 170 -7.21 -13.20 16.91
CA PRO A 170 -7.73 -14.51 16.58
C PRO A 170 -6.62 -15.47 16.17
N GLN A 171 -6.89 -16.77 16.29
CA GLN A 171 -5.94 -17.79 15.85
C GLN A 171 -5.60 -17.60 14.36
N GLY A 172 -4.31 -17.65 14.02
CA GLY A 172 -3.81 -17.44 12.66
C GLY A 172 -3.63 -15.96 12.28
N PHE A 173 -3.82 -15.02 13.20
CA PHE A 173 -3.51 -13.62 12.96
C PHE A 173 -2.01 -13.43 12.69
N ILE A 174 -1.71 -12.73 11.59
CA ILE A 174 -0.35 -12.35 11.22
C ILE A 174 -0.23 -10.84 11.44
N SER A 175 0.68 -10.43 12.31
CA SER A 175 0.87 -9.00 12.59
C SER A 175 1.33 -8.24 11.34
N PRO A 176 0.70 -7.11 10.99
CA PRO A 176 1.18 -6.25 9.91
C PRO A 176 2.60 -5.73 10.15
N MET A 177 3.02 -5.59 11.41
CA MET A 177 4.37 -5.13 11.77
C MET A 177 5.48 -6.07 11.30
N LEU A 178 5.17 -7.33 10.99
CA LEU A 178 6.16 -8.27 10.45
C LEU A 178 6.67 -7.87 9.05
N TRP A 179 5.94 -7.03 8.31
CA TRP A 179 6.44 -6.41 7.09
C TRP A 179 7.63 -5.47 7.32
N GLY A 180 7.81 -4.96 8.54
CA GLY A 180 8.95 -4.13 8.93
C GLY A 180 10.20 -4.93 9.28
N THR A 181 10.26 -6.23 8.99
CA THR A 181 11.42 -7.10 9.26
C THR A 181 11.95 -7.70 7.97
N GLN A 182 13.27 -7.70 7.80
CA GLN A 182 13.92 -8.24 6.60
C GLN A 182 13.60 -9.72 6.37
N GLU A 183 13.59 -10.53 7.43
CA GLU A 183 13.29 -11.96 7.39
C GLU A 183 11.93 -12.24 6.72
N HIS A 184 10.88 -11.56 7.17
CA HIS A 184 9.54 -11.76 6.61
C HIS A 184 9.38 -11.20 5.20
N VAL A 185 10.09 -10.12 4.85
CA VAL A 185 10.12 -9.60 3.48
C VAL A 185 10.77 -10.61 2.54
N PHE A 186 11.94 -11.15 2.90
CA PHE A 186 12.61 -12.19 2.12
C PHE A 186 11.75 -13.45 1.95
N ASP A 187 11.10 -13.93 3.02
CA ASP A 187 10.24 -15.11 2.96
C ASP A 187 9.03 -14.89 2.05
N ARG A 188 8.34 -13.76 2.18
CA ARG A 188 7.12 -13.44 1.41
C ARG A 188 7.39 -13.22 -0.05
N PHE A 189 8.36 -12.37 -0.38
CA PHE A 189 8.74 -12.11 -1.77
C PHE A 189 9.47 -13.31 -2.40
N GLY A 190 10.25 -14.05 -1.63
CA GLY A 190 10.87 -15.30 -2.09
C GLY A 190 9.84 -16.34 -2.55
N LYS A 191 8.73 -16.49 -1.81
CA LYS A 191 7.59 -17.32 -2.22
C LYS A 191 6.83 -16.77 -3.42
N ALA A 192 6.96 -15.49 -3.72
CA ALA A 192 6.43 -14.85 -4.92
C ALA A 192 7.42 -14.89 -6.11
N GLY A 193 8.61 -15.48 -5.94
CA GLY A 193 9.59 -15.67 -7.01
C GLY A 193 10.67 -14.61 -7.10
N ILE A 194 10.78 -13.71 -6.12
CA ILE A 194 11.83 -12.68 -6.07
C ILE A 194 13.04 -13.21 -5.31
N LEU A 195 14.22 -13.11 -5.92
CA LEU A 195 15.46 -13.55 -5.29
C LEU A 195 15.97 -12.52 -4.25
N PRO A 196 16.65 -12.96 -3.18
CA PRO A 196 17.13 -12.04 -2.14
C PRO A 196 18.02 -10.90 -2.65
N GLU A 197 18.85 -11.15 -3.65
CA GLU A 197 19.72 -10.16 -4.28
C GLU A 197 18.97 -9.08 -5.06
N GLN A 198 17.68 -9.27 -5.32
CA GLN A 198 16.79 -8.28 -5.95
C GLN A 198 16.10 -7.37 -4.92
N ILE A 199 16.30 -7.63 -3.63
CA ILE A 199 15.66 -6.89 -2.54
C ILE A 199 16.70 -6.03 -1.84
N THR A 200 16.41 -4.73 -1.74
CA THR A 200 17.23 -3.77 -0.99
C THR A 200 16.43 -3.12 0.12
N PHE A 201 17.08 -2.73 1.18
CA PHE A 201 16.47 -2.07 2.33
C PHE A 201 17.12 -0.73 2.58
N SER A 202 16.31 0.26 2.94
CA SER A 202 16.74 1.54 3.49
C SER A 202 15.90 1.88 4.72
N TRP A 203 16.43 2.77 5.54
CA TRP A 203 15.71 3.34 6.69
C TRP A 203 15.48 4.80 6.39
N GLU A 204 14.21 5.18 6.39
CA GLU A 204 13.77 6.55 6.09
C GLU A 204 12.93 7.06 7.27
N THR A 205 12.87 8.37 7.40
CA THR A 205 11.89 9.04 8.28
C THR A 205 10.73 9.51 7.42
N PHE A 206 9.52 9.19 7.86
CA PHE A 206 8.30 9.51 7.14
C PHE A 206 7.36 10.36 8.00
#